data_e3f008c6e1dbc2a5b20aa85372b2629b
#
_entry.id   e3f008c6e1dbc2a5b20aa85372b2629b
#
_cell.length_a   1.000
_cell.length_b   1.000
_cell.length_c   1.000
_cell.angle_alpha   90.00
_cell.angle_beta   90.00
_cell.angle_gamma   90.00
#
_symmetry.space_group_name_H-M   'P 1'
#
loop_
_entity.id
_entity.type
_entity.pdbx_description
1 polymer ?
#
loop_
_entity_poly.entity_id
_entity_poly.type
_entity_poly.pdbx_seq_one_letter_code
_entity_poly.pdbx_strand_id
1 'polypeptide(L)'
;MLIIGIAGGSGSGKTTVARKITEKMHDHVVVISQDSYYKDQSHLPLAERQALNFDHPNAIDWDLLVKNVQLLKEGKDVEQPVYSYITCSRSTTETVHTSPAPIIIVEGILILSCKELIDELDIKVFVDADDDDRLMRVIARDIRERGKDVEWVMDRYTKTVKPMYLQFIEPSKRVADIIVPQGGQNRVAIQILTATIKHALKEKEEE
;
A
#
# COMPACT_ATOMS: atom_id res chain seq x y z
N MET A 1 17.11 -11.70 0.55
CA MET A 1 15.82 -11.11 0.16
C MET A 1 15.70 -9.72 0.77
N LEU A 2 15.17 -8.74 0.03
CA LEU A 2 15.02 -7.33 0.46
C LEU A 2 13.53 -6.98 0.56
N ILE A 3 13.07 -6.46 1.71
CA ILE A 3 11.66 -6.10 1.95
C ILE A 3 11.53 -4.58 2.05
N ILE A 4 10.71 -3.98 1.18
CA ILE A 4 10.56 -2.54 1.05
C ILE A 4 9.12 -2.15 1.34
N GLY A 5 8.91 -1.29 2.32
CA GLY A 5 7.62 -0.69 2.59
C GLY A 5 7.46 0.64 1.85
N ILE A 6 6.35 0.82 1.10
CA ILE A 6 6.02 2.07 0.42
C ILE A 6 4.69 2.60 0.96
N ALA A 7 4.77 3.52 1.90
CA ALA A 7 3.62 4.19 2.52
C ALA A 7 3.32 5.55 1.89
N GLY A 8 2.20 6.12 2.25
CA GLY A 8 1.79 7.48 1.86
C GLY A 8 0.28 7.61 1.77
N GLY A 9 -0.24 8.82 1.85
CA GLY A 9 -1.67 9.09 1.83
C GLY A 9 -2.37 8.62 0.55
N SER A 10 -3.67 8.45 0.62
CA SER A 10 -4.48 8.19 -0.58
C SER A 10 -4.24 9.30 -1.61
N GLY A 11 -3.99 8.95 -2.86
CA GLY A 11 -3.64 9.90 -3.93
C GLY A 11 -2.19 10.41 -3.92
N SER A 12 -1.31 10.00 -2.99
CA SER A 12 0.11 10.42 -2.98
C SER A 12 0.92 9.88 -4.16
N GLY A 13 0.49 8.78 -4.78
CA GLY A 13 1.20 8.13 -5.89
C GLY A 13 2.12 6.97 -5.47
N LYS A 14 1.96 6.42 -4.25
CA LYS A 14 2.72 5.25 -3.76
C LYS A 14 2.67 4.07 -4.71
N THR A 15 1.47 3.68 -5.19
CA THR A 15 1.30 2.58 -6.16
C THR A 15 2.03 2.87 -7.49
N THR A 16 2.09 4.15 -7.93
CA THR A 16 2.87 4.55 -9.09
C THR A 16 4.37 4.39 -8.84
N VAL A 17 4.85 4.72 -7.65
CA VAL A 17 6.26 4.51 -7.25
C VAL A 17 6.58 3.02 -7.25
N ALA A 18 5.76 2.19 -6.58
CA ALA A 18 5.92 0.74 -6.56
C ALA A 18 5.98 0.16 -7.98
N ARG A 19 5.01 0.51 -8.84
CA ARG A 19 4.95 0.07 -10.24
C ARG A 19 6.20 0.46 -11.03
N LYS A 20 6.68 1.71 -10.91
CA LYS A 20 7.88 2.17 -11.62
C LYS A 20 9.17 1.48 -11.15
N ILE A 21 9.25 1.07 -9.89
CA ILE A 21 10.35 0.24 -9.39
C ILE A 21 10.24 -1.15 -9.98
N THR A 22 9.06 -1.78 -9.93
CA THR A 22 8.81 -3.11 -10.50
C THR A 22 9.13 -3.16 -11.99
N GLU A 23 8.69 -2.17 -12.78
CA GLU A 23 9.01 -2.05 -14.21
C GLU A 23 10.51 -2.03 -14.51
N LYS A 24 11.35 -1.54 -13.59
CA LYS A 24 12.81 -1.49 -13.75
C LYS A 24 13.54 -2.71 -13.19
N MET A 25 12.88 -3.48 -12.35
CA MET A 25 13.45 -4.65 -11.68
C MET A 25 12.92 -5.97 -12.26
N HIS A 26 11.88 -5.91 -13.11
CA HIS A 26 11.24 -7.05 -13.79
C HIS A 26 10.92 -8.22 -12.82
N ASP A 27 11.35 -9.43 -13.14
CA ASP A 27 11.02 -10.68 -12.43
C ASP A 27 11.63 -10.79 -11.02
N HIS A 28 12.39 -9.78 -10.57
CA HIS A 28 13.01 -9.78 -9.24
C HIS A 28 12.11 -9.21 -8.14
N VAL A 29 10.89 -8.80 -8.45
CA VAL A 29 10.00 -8.08 -7.51
C VAL A 29 8.63 -8.72 -7.44
N VAL A 30 8.18 -8.98 -6.24
CA VAL A 30 6.78 -9.24 -5.93
C VAL A 30 6.18 -8.04 -5.16
N VAL A 31 4.92 -7.73 -5.44
CA VAL A 31 4.20 -6.63 -4.76
C VAL A 31 3.06 -7.20 -3.93
N ILE A 32 3.02 -6.78 -2.67
CA ILE A 32 1.91 -7.02 -1.75
C ILE A 32 1.21 -5.69 -1.52
N SER A 33 -0.06 -5.60 -1.95
CA SER A 33 -0.88 -4.42 -1.66
C SER A 33 -1.66 -4.61 -0.36
N GLN A 34 -1.50 -3.69 0.59
CA GLN A 34 -2.29 -3.65 1.82
C GLN A 34 -3.80 -3.67 1.54
N ASP A 35 -4.22 -3.04 0.44
CA ASP A 35 -5.64 -2.92 0.10
C ASP A 35 -6.30 -4.29 -0.16
N SER A 36 -5.52 -5.33 -0.51
CA SER A 36 -6.01 -6.71 -0.60
C SER A 36 -6.35 -7.31 0.77
N TYR A 37 -5.80 -6.76 1.84
CA TYR A 37 -5.90 -7.28 3.21
C TYR A 37 -6.95 -6.58 4.08
N TYR A 38 -7.87 -5.82 3.52
CA TYR A 38 -9.05 -5.38 4.28
C TYR A 38 -9.77 -6.60 4.84
N LYS A 39 -10.24 -6.53 6.10
CA LYS A 39 -11.02 -7.60 6.74
C LYS A 39 -12.26 -7.92 5.93
N ASP A 40 -12.62 -9.19 5.88
CA ASP A 40 -13.86 -9.60 5.22
C ASP A 40 -15.08 -9.06 5.98
N GLN A 41 -15.95 -8.37 5.24
CA GLN A 41 -17.18 -7.79 5.73
C GLN A 41 -18.39 -8.29 4.92
N SER A 42 -18.24 -9.44 4.24
CA SER A 42 -19.27 -10.00 3.36
C SER A 42 -20.59 -10.31 4.08
N HIS A 43 -20.53 -10.51 5.41
CA HIS A 43 -21.70 -10.73 6.26
C HIS A 43 -22.59 -9.49 6.44
N LEU A 44 -22.10 -8.29 6.12
CA LEU A 44 -22.87 -7.05 6.19
C LEU A 44 -23.55 -6.73 4.85
N PRO A 45 -24.71 -6.05 4.85
CA PRO A 45 -25.30 -5.48 3.64
C PRO A 45 -24.35 -4.50 2.94
N LEU A 46 -24.45 -4.38 1.61
CA LEU A 46 -23.55 -3.52 0.82
C LEU A 46 -23.52 -2.05 1.31
N ALA A 47 -24.68 -1.50 1.65
CA ALA A 47 -24.79 -0.12 2.15
C ALA A 47 -23.99 0.09 3.45
N GLU A 48 -24.02 -0.88 4.36
CA GLU A 48 -23.26 -0.83 5.61
C GLU A 48 -21.76 -0.97 5.33
N ARG A 49 -21.35 -1.88 4.43
CA ARG A 49 -19.95 -2.01 4.01
C ARG A 49 -19.41 -0.72 3.41
N GLN A 50 -20.19 -0.02 2.57
CA GLN A 50 -19.79 1.24 1.97
C GLN A 50 -19.66 2.39 2.97
N ALA A 51 -20.29 2.29 4.14
CA ALA A 51 -20.18 3.26 5.24
C ALA A 51 -19.00 3.00 6.18
N LEU A 52 -18.28 1.87 6.03
CA LEU A 52 -17.13 1.55 6.87
C LEU A 52 -15.93 2.48 6.62
N ASN A 53 -15.16 2.69 7.69
CA ASN A 53 -13.92 3.47 7.62
C ASN A 53 -12.74 2.56 7.24
N PHE A 54 -12.46 2.46 5.94
CA PHE A 54 -11.34 1.68 5.41
C PHE A 54 -9.97 2.35 5.60
N ASP A 55 -9.94 3.60 6.01
CA ASP A 55 -8.70 4.35 6.28
C ASP A 55 -8.23 4.20 7.75
N HIS A 56 -8.97 3.45 8.59
CA HIS A 56 -8.59 3.16 9.97
C HIS A 56 -7.78 1.84 10.07
N PRO A 57 -6.72 1.77 10.91
CA PRO A 57 -5.90 0.55 11.06
C PRO A 57 -6.69 -0.72 11.38
N ASN A 58 -7.80 -0.62 12.12
CA ASN A 58 -8.64 -1.78 12.46
C ASN A 58 -9.34 -2.41 11.25
N ALA A 59 -9.38 -1.74 10.11
CA ALA A 59 -9.96 -2.28 8.88
C ALA A 59 -9.06 -3.35 8.22
N ILE A 60 -7.79 -3.40 8.59
CA ILE A 60 -6.78 -4.29 7.98
C ILE A 60 -6.65 -5.58 8.81
N ASP A 61 -6.46 -6.68 8.11
CA ASP A 61 -6.08 -7.97 8.66
C ASP A 61 -4.55 -8.05 8.71
N TRP A 62 -3.99 -7.42 9.75
CA TRP A 62 -2.55 -7.32 9.94
C TRP A 62 -1.89 -8.68 10.14
N ASP A 63 -2.56 -9.59 10.87
CA ASP A 63 -2.03 -10.92 11.14
C ASP A 63 -1.79 -11.70 9.83
N LEU A 64 -2.73 -11.64 8.91
CA LEU A 64 -2.60 -12.28 7.60
C LEU A 64 -1.54 -11.58 6.73
N LEU A 65 -1.50 -10.25 6.72
CA LEU A 65 -0.52 -9.49 5.93
C LEU A 65 0.91 -9.78 6.40
N VAL A 66 1.17 -9.67 7.70
CA VAL A 66 2.49 -9.94 8.31
C VAL A 66 2.89 -11.39 8.07
N LYS A 67 1.97 -12.34 8.30
CA LYS A 67 2.21 -13.77 8.04
C LYS A 67 2.62 -14.03 6.58
N ASN A 68 1.93 -13.42 5.60
CA ASN A 68 2.27 -13.61 4.19
C ASN A 68 3.64 -13.01 3.86
N VAL A 69 4.01 -11.86 4.42
CA VAL A 69 5.35 -11.27 4.26
C VAL A 69 6.41 -12.21 4.83
N GLN A 70 6.19 -12.76 6.02
CA GLN A 70 7.12 -13.69 6.68
C GLN A 70 7.27 -14.99 5.89
N LEU A 71 6.19 -15.58 5.38
CA LEU A 71 6.25 -16.79 4.55
C LEU A 71 7.05 -16.56 3.27
N LEU A 72 6.83 -15.44 2.58
CA LEU A 72 7.61 -15.07 1.39
C LEU A 72 9.09 -14.88 1.75
N LYS A 73 9.41 -14.26 2.91
CA LYS A 73 10.78 -14.10 3.42
C LYS A 73 11.45 -15.44 3.69
N GLU A 74 10.69 -16.46 4.11
CA GLU A 74 11.14 -17.83 4.28
C GLU A 74 11.27 -18.63 2.98
N GLY A 75 10.98 -18.03 1.83
CA GLY A 75 11.00 -18.70 0.53
C GLY A 75 9.78 -19.57 0.23
N LYS A 76 8.66 -19.32 0.91
CA LYS A 76 7.39 -20.07 0.73
C LYS A 76 6.39 -19.27 -0.07
N ASP A 77 5.61 -19.96 -0.89
CA ASP A 77 4.49 -19.39 -1.63
C ASP A 77 3.36 -18.95 -0.69
N VAL A 78 2.60 -17.93 -1.10
CA VAL A 78 1.43 -17.44 -0.36
C VAL A 78 0.24 -17.24 -1.30
N GLU A 79 -0.96 -17.29 -0.73
CA GLU A 79 -2.20 -16.92 -1.39
C GLU A 79 -2.63 -15.54 -0.88
N GLN A 80 -2.44 -14.51 -1.73
CA GLN A 80 -2.90 -13.16 -1.42
C GLN A 80 -4.41 -13.07 -1.60
N PRO A 81 -5.14 -12.44 -0.66
CA PRO A 81 -6.58 -12.22 -0.84
C PRO A 81 -6.85 -11.26 -2.00
N VAL A 82 -8.01 -11.42 -2.63
CA VAL A 82 -8.53 -10.49 -3.63
C VAL A 82 -9.61 -9.62 -2.99
N TYR A 83 -9.46 -8.30 -3.11
CA TYR A 83 -10.43 -7.34 -2.59
C TYR A 83 -11.11 -6.56 -3.72
N SER A 84 -12.41 -6.39 -3.61
CA SER A 84 -13.22 -5.63 -4.55
C SER A 84 -13.70 -4.30 -3.94
N TYR A 85 -13.29 -3.19 -4.53
CA TYR A 85 -13.79 -1.85 -4.16
C TYR A 85 -15.26 -1.62 -4.53
N ILE A 86 -15.81 -2.41 -5.47
CA ILE A 86 -17.21 -2.32 -5.88
C ILE A 86 -18.09 -2.95 -4.81
N THR A 87 -17.72 -4.15 -4.35
CA THR A 87 -18.48 -4.88 -3.33
C THR A 87 -18.05 -4.55 -1.92
N CYS A 88 -16.95 -3.79 -1.73
CA CYS A 88 -16.34 -3.46 -0.44
C CYS A 88 -16.11 -4.72 0.42
N SER A 89 -15.60 -5.79 -0.19
CA SER A 89 -15.38 -7.08 0.47
C SER A 89 -14.25 -7.87 -0.19
N ARG A 90 -13.64 -8.80 0.57
CA ARG A 90 -12.78 -9.84 0.01
C ARG A 90 -13.59 -10.81 -0.85
N SER A 91 -12.93 -11.36 -1.87
CA SER A 91 -13.43 -12.57 -2.54
C SER A 91 -13.33 -13.75 -1.56
N THR A 92 -14.37 -14.56 -1.54
CA THR A 92 -14.38 -15.82 -0.77
C THR A 92 -13.87 -17.00 -1.58
N THR A 93 -13.65 -16.82 -2.88
CA THR A 93 -13.33 -17.90 -3.82
C THR A 93 -12.04 -17.65 -4.61
N GLU A 94 -11.53 -16.43 -4.62
CA GLU A 94 -10.38 -16.06 -5.42
C GLU A 94 -9.22 -15.59 -4.53
N THR A 95 -8.03 -16.09 -4.84
CA THR A 95 -6.75 -15.64 -4.29
C THR A 95 -5.77 -15.40 -5.43
N VAL A 96 -4.68 -14.70 -5.16
CA VAL A 96 -3.56 -14.56 -6.09
C VAL A 96 -2.39 -15.36 -5.54
N HIS A 97 -2.05 -16.45 -6.22
CA HIS A 97 -0.85 -17.22 -5.92
C HIS A 97 0.38 -16.36 -6.15
N THR A 98 1.28 -16.31 -5.17
CA THR A 98 2.45 -15.45 -5.17
C THR A 98 3.65 -16.22 -4.66
N SER A 99 4.64 -16.39 -5.52
CA SER A 99 5.91 -17.01 -5.18
C SER A 99 6.93 -15.97 -4.70
N PRO A 100 7.90 -16.37 -3.86
CA PRO A 100 8.96 -15.48 -3.37
C PRO A 100 9.79 -14.89 -4.52
N ALA A 101 10.25 -13.66 -4.30
CA ALA A 101 11.18 -13.00 -5.21
C ALA A 101 12.32 -12.34 -4.39
N PRO A 102 13.47 -12.02 -5.00
CA PRO A 102 14.56 -11.33 -4.32
C PRO A 102 14.16 -10.03 -3.63
N ILE A 103 13.14 -9.35 -4.15
CA ILE A 103 12.57 -8.11 -3.59
C ILE A 103 11.07 -8.30 -3.34
N ILE A 104 10.62 -7.94 -2.13
CA ILE A 104 9.22 -7.82 -1.78
C ILE A 104 8.92 -6.34 -1.57
N ILE A 105 7.95 -5.79 -2.28
CA ILE A 105 7.41 -4.46 -2.04
C ILE A 105 6.06 -4.61 -1.33
N VAL A 106 5.95 -4.08 -0.12
CA VAL A 106 4.66 -3.94 0.58
C VAL A 106 4.20 -2.49 0.43
N GLU A 107 3.05 -2.26 -0.20
CA GLU A 107 2.54 -0.90 -0.38
C GLU A 107 1.17 -0.71 0.26
N GLY A 108 0.96 0.48 0.84
CA GLY A 108 -0.33 0.82 1.43
C GLY A 108 -0.31 2.12 2.23
N ILE A 109 -1.50 2.60 2.57
CA ILE A 109 -1.62 3.86 3.31
C ILE A 109 -1.19 3.74 4.78
N LEU A 110 -1.33 2.56 5.40
CA LEU A 110 -1.14 2.33 6.84
C LEU A 110 0.04 1.40 7.16
N ILE A 111 0.81 0.93 6.20
CA ILE A 111 1.86 -0.09 6.43
C ILE A 111 2.94 0.37 7.42
N LEU A 112 3.19 1.67 7.54
CA LEU A 112 4.11 2.23 8.53
C LEU A 112 3.42 2.62 9.85
N SER A 113 2.20 2.15 10.11
CA SER A 113 1.50 2.28 11.39
C SER A 113 1.39 0.94 12.15
N CYS A 114 1.77 -0.17 11.54
CA CYS A 114 1.79 -1.50 12.15
C CYS A 114 3.21 -1.87 12.54
N LYS A 115 3.47 -1.99 13.85
CA LYS A 115 4.82 -2.25 14.37
C LYS A 115 5.36 -3.59 13.88
N GLU A 116 4.54 -4.63 13.93
CA GLU A 116 4.91 -5.99 13.52
C GLU A 116 5.33 -6.03 12.04
N LEU A 117 4.68 -5.25 11.18
CA LEU A 117 5.06 -5.12 9.78
C LEU A 117 6.34 -4.29 9.61
N ILE A 118 6.46 -3.17 10.35
CA ILE A 118 7.66 -2.31 10.31
C ILE A 118 8.92 -3.09 10.64
N ASP A 119 8.85 -4.01 11.60
CA ASP A 119 9.98 -4.84 12.04
C ASP A 119 10.46 -5.83 10.95
N GLU A 120 9.63 -6.11 9.92
CA GLU A 120 9.98 -6.92 8.76
C GLU A 120 10.60 -6.12 7.60
N LEU A 121 10.47 -4.78 7.61
CA LEU A 121 10.89 -3.92 6.50
C LEU A 121 12.37 -3.53 6.59
N ASP A 122 13.14 -3.82 5.55
CA ASP A 122 14.54 -3.36 5.41
C ASP A 122 14.63 -1.87 5.03
N ILE A 123 13.73 -1.41 4.13
CA ILE A 123 13.67 -0.02 3.67
C ILE A 123 12.24 0.50 3.78
N LYS A 124 12.08 1.62 4.46
CA LYS A 124 10.79 2.28 4.67
C LYS A 124 10.73 3.60 3.88
N VAL A 125 9.83 3.64 2.91
CA VAL A 125 9.64 4.79 2.02
C VAL A 125 8.29 5.44 2.31
N PHE A 126 8.29 6.76 2.52
CA PHE A 126 7.05 7.53 2.57
C PHE A 126 6.92 8.40 1.32
N VAL A 127 5.83 8.20 0.57
CA VAL A 127 5.52 8.97 -0.63
C VAL A 127 4.63 10.15 -0.25
N ASP A 128 5.21 11.34 -0.34
CA ASP A 128 4.59 12.60 0.07
C ASP A 128 4.03 13.37 -1.13
N ALA A 129 2.90 14.02 -0.93
CA ALA A 129 2.30 14.93 -1.90
C ALA A 129 1.34 15.88 -1.15
N ASP A 130 1.20 17.08 -1.65
CA ASP A 130 0.34 18.11 -1.07
C ASP A 130 -1.13 17.65 -0.99
N ASP A 131 -1.83 18.12 0.02
CA ASP A 131 -3.18 17.63 0.36
C ASP A 131 -4.20 17.89 -0.76
N ASP A 132 -4.12 19.04 -1.43
CA ASP A 132 -4.95 19.43 -2.57
C ASP A 132 -4.67 18.54 -3.78
N ASP A 133 -3.42 18.29 -4.11
CA ASP A 133 -2.99 17.36 -5.17
C ASP A 133 -3.53 15.95 -4.92
N ARG A 134 -3.44 15.47 -3.67
CA ARG A 134 -3.96 14.15 -3.28
C ARG A 134 -5.47 14.10 -3.42
N LEU A 135 -6.18 15.14 -2.95
CA LEU A 135 -7.62 15.24 -3.06
C LEU A 135 -8.09 15.23 -4.52
N MET A 136 -7.48 16.03 -5.38
CA MET A 136 -7.81 16.07 -6.81
C MET A 136 -7.63 14.69 -7.48
N ARG A 137 -6.54 13.99 -7.15
CA ARG A 137 -6.28 12.64 -7.68
C ARG A 137 -7.28 11.61 -7.15
N VAL A 138 -7.68 11.70 -5.88
CA VAL A 138 -8.71 10.83 -5.29
C VAL A 138 -10.06 11.05 -5.95
N ILE A 139 -10.48 12.31 -6.14
CA ILE A 139 -11.74 12.64 -6.84
C ILE A 139 -11.72 12.04 -8.24
N ALA A 140 -10.67 12.33 -9.02
CA ALA A 140 -10.57 11.85 -10.40
C ALA A 140 -10.60 10.31 -10.51
N ARG A 141 -9.90 9.60 -9.60
CA ARG A 141 -9.87 8.14 -9.55
C ARG A 141 -11.23 7.57 -9.15
N ASP A 142 -11.82 8.05 -8.06
CA ASP A 142 -13.03 7.45 -7.49
C ASP A 142 -14.25 7.66 -8.40
N ILE A 143 -14.27 8.75 -9.18
CA ILE A 143 -15.26 8.95 -10.23
C ILE A 143 -15.06 7.97 -11.38
N ARG A 144 -13.83 7.85 -11.91
CA ARG A 144 -13.55 7.07 -13.14
C ARG A 144 -13.55 5.57 -12.91
N GLU A 145 -12.99 5.13 -11.78
CA GLU A 145 -12.68 3.72 -11.53
C GLU A 145 -13.66 3.06 -10.55
N ARG A 146 -14.30 3.85 -9.67
CA ARG A 146 -15.17 3.33 -8.61
C ARG A 146 -16.64 3.74 -8.77
N GLY A 147 -16.95 4.53 -9.80
CA GLY A 147 -18.32 4.95 -10.11
C GLY A 147 -18.97 5.83 -9.04
N LYS A 148 -18.15 6.58 -8.27
CA LYS A 148 -18.64 7.49 -7.22
C LYS A 148 -18.86 8.87 -7.79
N ASP A 149 -19.83 9.62 -7.25
CA ASP A 149 -20.00 11.04 -7.56
C ASP A 149 -19.07 11.93 -6.69
N VAL A 150 -18.94 13.20 -7.09
CA VAL A 150 -18.06 14.16 -6.40
C VAL A 150 -18.50 14.39 -4.96
N GLU A 151 -19.81 14.47 -4.73
CA GLU A 151 -20.41 14.78 -3.43
C GLU A 151 -20.08 13.68 -2.42
N TRP A 152 -20.23 12.42 -2.83
CA TRP A 152 -19.84 11.27 -2.04
C TRP A 152 -18.33 11.26 -1.70
N VAL A 153 -17.47 11.57 -2.69
CA VAL A 153 -16.02 11.60 -2.48
C VAL A 153 -15.62 12.69 -1.48
N MET A 154 -16.23 13.89 -1.59
CA MET A 154 -15.96 15.01 -0.69
C MET A 154 -16.44 14.73 0.74
N ASP A 155 -17.61 14.12 0.88
CA ASP A 155 -18.16 13.73 2.18
C ASP A 155 -17.24 12.68 2.85
N ARG A 156 -16.87 11.63 2.12
CA ARG A 156 -15.92 10.61 2.60
C ARG A 156 -14.57 11.22 2.97
N TYR A 157 -14.04 12.11 2.12
CA TYR A 157 -12.77 12.78 2.41
C TYR A 157 -12.80 13.53 3.73
N THR A 158 -13.86 14.26 3.97
CA THR A 158 -14.03 15.07 5.19
C THR A 158 -14.25 14.20 6.42
N LYS A 159 -15.08 13.16 6.31
CA LYS A 159 -15.48 12.32 7.45
C LYS A 159 -14.45 11.25 7.83
N THR A 160 -13.72 10.71 6.85
CA THR A 160 -12.82 9.57 7.09
C THR A 160 -11.40 9.81 6.60
N VAL A 161 -11.17 10.09 5.31
CA VAL A 161 -9.84 10.10 4.71
C VAL A 161 -8.92 11.12 5.38
N LYS A 162 -9.36 12.38 5.52
CA LYS A 162 -8.56 13.44 6.13
C LYS A 162 -8.31 13.22 7.63
N PRO A 163 -9.30 12.89 8.47
CA PRO A 163 -9.05 12.57 9.88
C PRO A 163 -8.10 11.40 10.08
N MET A 164 -8.26 10.31 9.31
CA MET A 164 -7.39 9.15 9.41
C MET A 164 -5.99 9.42 8.89
N TYR A 165 -5.85 10.24 7.86
CA TYR A 165 -4.55 10.70 7.38
C TYR A 165 -3.78 11.43 8.50
N LEU A 166 -4.40 12.41 9.14
CA LEU A 166 -3.77 13.19 10.20
C LEU A 166 -3.47 12.36 11.44
N GLN A 167 -4.30 11.37 11.76
CA GLN A 167 -4.17 10.56 12.96
C GLN A 167 -3.15 9.43 12.81
N PHE A 168 -3.09 8.74 11.67
CA PHE A 168 -2.33 7.51 11.50
C PHE A 168 -1.27 7.57 10.41
N ILE A 169 -1.56 8.24 9.28
CA ILE A 169 -0.71 8.16 8.10
C ILE A 169 0.40 9.22 8.14
N GLU A 170 0.04 10.47 8.34
CA GLU A 170 1.02 11.56 8.41
C GLU A 170 2.06 11.36 9.54
N PRO A 171 1.68 10.97 10.78
CA PRO A 171 2.66 10.70 11.82
C PRO A 171 3.61 9.55 11.49
N SER A 172 3.20 8.57 10.69
CA SER A 172 4.03 7.44 10.26
C SER A 172 5.20 7.83 9.35
N LYS A 173 5.18 9.03 8.77
CA LYS A 173 6.29 9.64 8.04
C LYS A 173 7.59 9.68 8.85
N ARG A 174 7.51 9.75 10.18
CA ARG A 174 8.67 9.82 11.09
C ARG A 174 9.48 8.54 11.17
N VAL A 175 8.88 7.40 10.82
CA VAL A 175 9.57 6.09 10.82
C VAL A 175 10.13 5.73 9.45
N ALA A 176 9.89 6.56 8.43
CA ALA A 176 10.41 6.33 7.09
C ALA A 176 11.91 6.66 7.01
N ASP A 177 12.66 5.83 6.29
CA ASP A 177 14.08 6.05 6.01
C ASP A 177 14.23 7.06 4.85
N ILE A 178 13.27 7.07 3.90
CA ILE A 178 13.28 7.92 2.71
C ILE A 178 11.90 8.55 2.51
N ILE A 179 11.89 9.87 2.26
CA ILE A 179 10.68 10.60 1.85
C ILE A 179 10.79 10.95 0.38
N VAL A 180 9.80 10.52 -0.42
CA VAL A 180 9.72 10.83 -1.86
C VAL A 180 8.68 11.92 -2.07
N PRO A 181 9.09 13.17 -2.29
CA PRO A 181 8.15 14.27 -2.55
C PRO A 181 7.55 14.17 -3.95
N GLN A 182 6.38 14.76 -4.15
CA GLN A 182 5.64 14.82 -5.42
C GLN A 182 5.21 13.45 -5.98
N GLY A 183 5.28 12.41 -5.17
CA GLY A 183 4.80 11.09 -5.52
C GLY A 183 5.48 10.46 -6.74
N GLY A 184 4.69 9.72 -7.50
CA GLY A 184 5.17 9.00 -8.68
C GLY A 184 5.63 9.88 -9.86
N GLN A 185 5.51 11.20 -9.78
CA GLN A 185 6.00 12.12 -10.82
C GLN A 185 7.48 12.49 -10.61
N ASN A 186 8.02 12.31 -9.41
CA ASN A 186 9.42 12.60 -9.10
C ASN A 186 10.36 11.54 -9.70
N ARG A 187 10.74 11.74 -10.97
CA ARG A 187 11.61 10.80 -11.70
C ARG A 187 12.97 10.63 -11.04
N VAL A 188 13.54 11.72 -10.51
CA VAL A 188 14.88 11.71 -9.88
C VAL A 188 14.84 10.89 -8.59
N ALA A 189 13.87 11.12 -7.71
CA ALA A 189 13.74 10.34 -6.49
C ALA A 189 13.53 8.84 -6.77
N ILE A 190 12.71 8.50 -7.78
CA ILE A 190 12.50 7.10 -8.19
C ILE A 190 13.77 6.47 -8.76
N GLN A 191 14.59 7.23 -9.50
CA GLN A 191 15.88 6.73 -10.01
C GLN A 191 16.85 6.45 -8.86
N ILE A 192 16.99 7.38 -7.92
CA ILE A 192 17.84 7.23 -6.74
C ILE A 192 17.37 6.02 -5.90
N LEU A 193 16.08 5.93 -5.60
CA LEU A 193 15.50 4.82 -4.85
C LEU A 193 15.76 3.49 -5.55
N THR A 194 15.54 3.41 -6.88
CA THR A 194 15.81 2.19 -7.65
C THR A 194 17.30 1.80 -7.62
N ALA A 195 18.20 2.76 -7.67
CA ALA A 195 19.64 2.50 -7.60
C ALA A 195 20.04 1.99 -6.19
N THR A 196 19.49 2.59 -5.14
CA THR A 196 19.70 2.15 -3.74
C THR A 196 19.19 0.71 -3.53
N ILE A 197 18.01 0.39 -4.04
CA ILE A 197 17.43 -0.98 -3.96
C ILE A 197 18.35 -1.99 -4.67
N LYS A 198 18.84 -1.65 -5.87
CA LYS A 198 19.77 -2.52 -6.61
C LYS A 198 21.08 -2.76 -5.86
N HIS A 199 21.58 -1.74 -5.19
CA HIS A 199 22.80 -1.85 -4.40
C HIS A 199 22.59 -2.73 -3.17
N ALA A 200 21.53 -2.44 -2.38
CA ALA A 200 21.18 -3.23 -1.19
C ALA A 200 20.87 -4.70 -1.51
N LEU A 201 20.30 -4.98 -2.69
CA LEU A 201 20.09 -6.37 -3.12
C LEU A 201 21.42 -7.09 -3.36
N LYS A 202 22.39 -6.44 -4.03
CA LYS A 202 23.71 -7.02 -4.29
C LYS A 202 24.48 -7.31 -3.01
N GLU A 203 24.46 -6.37 -2.04
CA GLU A 203 25.10 -6.57 -0.74
C GLU A 203 24.54 -7.81 -0.01
N LYS A 204 23.19 -7.99 -0.04
CA LYS A 204 22.54 -9.18 0.55
C LYS A 204 22.79 -10.51 -0.21
N GLU A 205 23.25 -10.46 -1.45
CA GLU A 205 23.65 -11.65 -2.23
C GLU A 205 25.10 -12.05 -1.96
N GLU A 206 25.90 -11.12 -1.44
CA GLU A 206 27.34 -11.33 -1.14
C GLU A 206 27.57 -11.77 0.33
N GLU A 207 26.59 -11.63 1.23
CA GLU A 207 26.57 -12.09 2.62
C GLU A 207 26.13 -13.57 2.73
#